data_50d7bf031a612ead6e90d486d048542c
#
_entry.id   50d7bf031a612ead6e90d486d048542c
#
_cell.length_a   1.000
_cell.length_b   1.000
_cell.length_c   1.000
_cell.angle_alpha   90.00
_cell.angle_beta   90.00
_cell.angle_gamma   90.00
#
_symmetry.space_group_name_H-M   'P 1'
#
loop_
_entity.id
_entity.type
_entity.pdbx_description
1 polymer ?
#
loop_
_entity_poly.entity_id
_entity_poly.type
_entity_poly.pdbx_seq_one_letter_code
_entity_poly.pdbx_strand_id
1 'polypeptide(L)'
;MENPVNERLKTIRTALKLSQRDFSKGIFLEQSTLARIEQGKITVNDRIIELVCSKYHVNKTYLKDGKGKMFSGNLPDVKLEQLNRIFNELNKLFQDYLIIQAKELLKVQQKQD
;
A
#
# COMPACT_ATOMS: atom_id res chain seq x y z
N MET A 1 4.07 5.04 26.20
CA MET A 1 4.74 3.85 25.66
C MET A 1 4.37 3.64 24.21
N GLU A 2 5.36 3.57 23.36
CA GLU A 2 5.12 3.38 21.94
C GLU A 2 4.61 1.97 21.67
N ASN A 3 3.65 1.86 20.76
CA ASN A 3 3.17 0.56 20.30
C ASN A 3 3.81 0.25 18.95
N PRO A 4 4.78 -0.68 18.89
CA PRO A 4 5.51 -0.95 17.65
C PRO A 4 4.61 -1.33 16.47
N VAL A 5 3.52 -2.05 16.72
CA VAL A 5 2.58 -2.43 15.66
C VAL A 5 1.92 -1.19 15.06
N ASN A 6 1.52 -0.26 15.92
CA ASN A 6 0.88 0.99 15.47
C ASN A 6 1.84 1.83 14.64
N GLU A 7 3.12 1.90 15.05
CA GLU A 7 4.14 2.63 14.31
C GLU A 7 4.42 1.97 12.96
N ARG A 8 4.50 0.65 12.94
CA ARG A 8 4.72 -0.08 11.70
C ARG A 8 3.56 0.10 10.73
N LEU A 9 2.33 0.18 11.24
CA LEU A 9 1.17 0.46 10.39
C LEU A 9 1.30 1.83 9.71
N LYS A 10 1.72 2.84 10.44
CA LYS A 10 1.97 4.17 9.87
C LYS A 10 3.10 4.13 8.85
N THR A 11 4.17 3.39 9.14
CA THR A 11 5.29 3.22 8.22
C THR A 11 4.83 2.57 6.91
N ILE A 12 4.01 1.54 6.99
CA ILE A 12 3.43 0.88 5.82
C ILE A 12 2.62 1.88 4.99
N ARG A 13 1.75 2.64 5.64
CA ARG A 13 0.91 3.62 4.95
C ARG A 13 1.75 4.65 4.20
N THR A 14 2.77 5.19 4.86
CA THR A 14 3.64 6.20 4.24
C THR A 14 4.48 5.59 3.12
N ALA A 15 4.90 4.34 3.26
CA ALA A 15 5.63 3.64 2.19
C ALA A 15 4.76 3.45 0.96
N LEU A 16 3.45 3.25 1.14
CA LEU A 16 2.49 3.15 0.06
C LEU A 16 2.08 4.52 -0.51
N LYS A 17 2.54 5.60 0.12
CA LYS A 17 2.22 6.98 -0.28
C LYS A 17 0.71 7.26 -0.25
N LEU A 18 0.05 6.66 0.73
CA LEU A 18 -1.38 6.83 0.93
C LEU A 18 -1.65 7.81 2.07
N SER A 19 -2.71 8.62 1.91
CA SER A 19 -3.23 9.42 3.00
C SER A 19 -3.90 8.52 4.02
N GLN A 20 -4.13 9.03 5.23
CA GLN A 20 -4.90 8.30 6.23
C GLN A 20 -6.30 7.97 5.70
N ARG A 21 -6.91 8.91 4.99
CA ARG A 21 -8.25 8.72 4.42
C ARG A 21 -8.27 7.54 3.43
N ASP A 22 -7.33 7.52 2.50
CA ASP A 22 -7.31 6.49 1.46
C ASP A 22 -6.94 5.12 2.02
N PHE A 23 -5.97 5.10 2.93
CA PHE A 23 -5.55 3.84 3.57
C PHE A 23 -6.68 3.24 4.39
N SER A 24 -7.33 4.06 5.22
CA SER A 24 -8.42 3.58 6.08
C SER A 24 -9.61 3.09 5.25
N LYS A 25 -9.90 3.76 4.16
CA LYS A 25 -10.97 3.38 3.27
C LYS A 25 -10.73 1.98 2.68
N GLY A 26 -9.48 1.68 2.32
CA GLY A 26 -9.12 0.38 1.76
C GLY A 26 -9.29 -0.79 2.72
N ILE A 27 -9.31 -0.53 4.02
CA ILE A 27 -9.48 -1.57 5.05
C ILE A 27 -10.76 -1.41 5.84
N PHE A 28 -11.73 -0.67 5.28
CA PHE A 28 -13.06 -0.49 5.87
C PHE A 28 -13.01 0.11 7.27
N LEU A 29 -12.11 1.07 7.47
CA LEU A 29 -11.90 1.74 8.73
C LEU A 29 -12.15 3.24 8.55
N GLU A 30 -12.67 3.89 9.59
CA GLU A 30 -12.82 5.35 9.53
C GLU A 30 -11.47 6.03 9.70
N GLN A 31 -11.30 7.16 9.04
CA GLN A 31 -10.05 7.92 9.11
C GLN A 31 -9.72 8.32 10.55
N SER A 32 -10.71 8.74 11.32
CA SER A 32 -10.51 9.12 12.72
C SER A 32 -9.97 7.96 13.55
N THR A 33 -10.44 6.75 13.28
CA THR A 33 -9.95 5.56 13.96
C THR A 33 -8.50 5.29 13.59
N LEU A 34 -8.15 5.38 12.32
CA LEU A 34 -6.78 5.19 11.88
C LEU A 34 -5.84 6.24 12.50
N ALA A 35 -6.30 7.50 12.56
CA ALA A 35 -5.51 8.56 13.17
C ALA A 35 -5.18 8.25 14.63
N ARG A 36 -6.16 7.71 15.37
CA ARG A 36 -5.96 7.34 16.77
C ARG A 36 -5.05 6.13 16.92
N ILE A 37 -5.13 5.19 16.00
CA ILE A 37 -4.21 4.04 15.95
C ILE A 37 -2.77 4.55 15.76
N GLU A 38 -2.57 5.44 14.79
CA GLU A 38 -1.23 5.98 14.50
C GLU A 38 -0.66 6.80 15.64
N GLN A 39 -1.55 7.38 16.47
CA GLN A 39 -1.14 8.09 17.67
C GLN A 39 -0.87 7.16 18.86
N GLY A 40 -1.12 5.86 18.70
CA GLY A 40 -0.93 4.89 19.75
C GLY A 40 -2.06 4.84 20.79
N LYS A 41 -3.20 5.48 20.49
CA LYS A 41 -4.35 5.55 21.41
C LYS A 41 -5.26 4.35 21.35
N ILE A 42 -5.27 3.64 20.21
CA ILE A 42 -6.08 2.44 19.99
C ILE A 42 -5.16 1.31 19.56
N THR A 43 -5.35 0.13 20.15
CA THR A 43 -4.57 -1.05 19.79
C THR A 43 -5.03 -1.61 18.45
N VAL A 44 -4.07 -2.05 17.63
CA VAL A 44 -4.36 -2.74 16.37
C VAL A 44 -4.79 -4.16 16.71
N ASN A 45 -6.01 -4.54 16.30
CA ASN A 45 -6.51 -5.89 16.52
C ASN A 45 -6.19 -6.81 15.34
N ASP A 46 -6.43 -8.10 15.53
CA ASP A 46 -6.12 -9.11 14.51
C ASP A 46 -6.91 -8.89 13.22
N ARG A 47 -8.13 -8.40 13.30
CA ARG A 47 -8.94 -8.09 12.12
C ARG A 47 -8.28 -7.02 11.26
N ILE A 48 -7.80 -5.96 11.88
CA ILE A 48 -7.12 -4.88 11.16
C ILE A 48 -5.85 -5.42 10.51
N ILE A 49 -5.08 -6.24 11.25
CA ILE A 49 -3.87 -6.85 10.71
C ILE A 49 -4.18 -7.69 9.47
N GLU A 50 -5.20 -8.53 9.53
CA GLU A 50 -5.60 -9.36 8.39
C GLU A 50 -6.04 -8.52 7.19
N LEU A 51 -6.81 -7.46 7.43
CA LEU A 51 -7.28 -6.59 6.36
C LEU A 51 -6.13 -5.85 5.68
N VAL A 52 -5.17 -5.35 6.48
CA VAL A 52 -4.00 -4.65 5.94
C VAL A 52 -3.14 -5.61 5.12
N CYS A 53 -2.86 -6.78 5.66
CA CYS A 53 -2.02 -7.77 4.98
C CYS A 53 -2.66 -8.25 3.67
N SER A 54 -3.96 -8.46 3.67
CA SER A 54 -4.69 -8.91 2.50
C SER A 54 -4.78 -7.81 1.43
N LYS A 55 -5.13 -6.59 1.84
CA LYS A 55 -5.36 -5.49 0.90
C LYS A 55 -4.06 -4.97 0.29
N TYR A 56 -3.02 -4.82 1.10
CA TYR A 56 -1.79 -4.14 0.69
C TYR A 56 -0.59 -5.06 0.54
N HIS A 57 -0.82 -6.37 0.59
CA HIS A 57 0.24 -7.38 0.44
C HIS A 57 1.37 -7.19 1.46
N VAL A 58 1.00 -6.87 2.69
CA VAL A 58 1.94 -6.66 3.79
C VAL A 58 2.30 -8.00 4.40
N ASN A 59 3.57 -8.15 4.75
CA ASN A 59 4.04 -9.34 5.47
C ASN A 59 3.56 -9.28 6.91
N LYS A 60 2.75 -10.26 7.31
CA LYS A 60 2.17 -10.32 8.64
C LYS A 60 3.23 -10.36 9.74
N THR A 61 4.31 -11.11 9.52
CA THR A 61 5.41 -11.19 10.48
C THR A 61 6.07 -9.83 10.69
N TYR A 62 6.22 -9.05 9.61
CA TYR A 62 6.76 -7.70 9.73
C TYR A 62 5.83 -6.82 10.57
N LEU A 63 4.54 -6.83 10.27
CA LEU A 63 3.57 -5.95 10.96
C LEU A 63 3.47 -6.31 12.44
N LYS A 64 3.36 -7.58 12.76
CA LYS A 64 3.20 -8.04 14.15
C LYS A 64 4.50 -8.01 14.94
N ASP A 65 5.58 -8.48 14.36
CA ASP A 65 6.83 -8.76 15.10
C ASP A 65 8.01 -7.92 14.65
N GLY A 66 7.88 -7.16 13.58
CA GLY A 66 8.95 -6.34 13.04
C GLY A 66 10.04 -7.12 12.34
N LYS A 67 9.77 -8.35 11.93
CA LYS A 67 10.74 -9.24 11.30
C LYS A 67 10.44 -9.46 9.84
N GLY A 68 11.47 -9.51 9.02
CA GLY A 68 11.34 -9.77 7.59
C GLY A 68 11.04 -8.53 6.80
N LYS A 69 10.67 -8.74 5.55
CA LYS A 69 10.36 -7.65 4.63
C LYS A 69 8.98 -7.07 4.93
N MET A 70 8.83 -5.77 4.68
CA MET A 70 7.56 -5.07 4.89
C MET A 70 6.43 -5.66 4.06
N PHE A 71 6.69 -5.96 2.79
CA PHE A 71 5.69 -6.48 1.88
C PHE A 71 5.97 -7.94 1.54
N SER A 72 4.90 -8.73 1.41
CA SER A 72 5.00 -10.16 1.15
C SER A 72 5.39 -10.50 -0.27
N GLY A 73 5.25 -9.55 -1.19
CA GLY A 73 5.67 -9.72 -2.57
C GLY A 73 6.98 -9.00 -2.83
N ASN A 74 7.31 -8.88 -4.11
CA ASN A 74 8.43 -8.09 -4.55
C ASN A 74 8.09 -6.61 -4.49
N LEU A 75 9.11 -5.75 -4.39
CA LEU A 75 8.92 -4.31 -4.42
C LEU A 75 8.06 -3.84 -5.62
N PRO A 76 8.14 -4.46 -6.80
CA PRO A 76 7.26 -4.09 -7.91
C PRO A 76 5.77 -4.16 -7.61
N ASP A 77 5.33 -4.98 -6.67
CA ASP A 77 3.90 -5.11 -6.33
C ASP A 77 3.34 -3.81 -5.77
N VAL A 78 4.12 -3.08 -4.98
CA VAL A 78 3.70 -1.78 -4.44
C VAL A 78 3.49 -0.79 -5.57
N LYS A 79 4.42 -0.76 -6.52
CA LYS A 79 4.33 0.12 -7.68
C LYS A 79 3.16 -0.26 -8.58
N LEU A 80 2.91 -1.56 -8.71
CA LEU A 80 1.79 -2.05 -9.49
C LEU A 80 0.46 -1.62 -8.89
N GLU A 81 0.32 -1.67 -7.57
CA GLU A 81 -0.88 -1.20 -6.89
C GLU A 81 -1.12 0.30 -7.12
N GLN A 82 -0.05 1.10 -7.09
CA GLN A 82 -0.15 2.52 -7.40
C GLN A 82 -0.62 2.73 -8.84
N LEU A 83 -0.05 1.97 -9.77
CA LEU A 83 -0.42 2.07 -11.18
C LEU A 83 -1.87 1.65 -11.39
N ASN A 84 -2.31 0.59 -10.73
CA ASN A 84 -3.70 0.11 -10.84
C ASN A 84 -4.70 1.17 -10.38
N ARG A 85 -4.39 1.88 -9.29
CA ARG A 85 -5.28 2.94 -8.81
C ARG A 85 -5.37 4.09 -9.81
N ILE A 86 -4.24 4.51 -10.35
CA ILE A 86 -4.21 5.57 -11.35
C ILE A 86 -4.98 5.12 -12.59
N PHE A 87 -4.72 3.91 -13.05
CA PHE A 87 -5.37 3.34 -14.23
C PHE A 87 -6.89 3.31 -14.06
N ASN A 88 -7.37 2.88 -12.90
CA ASN A 88 -8.80 2.76 -12.65
C ASN A 88 -9.51 4.13 -12.60
N GLU A 89 -8.80 5.19 -12.27
CA GLU A 89 -9.35 6.54 -12.24
C GLU A 89 -9.36 7.20 -13.62
N LEU A 90 -8.58 6.69 -14.56
CA LEU A 90 -8.53 7.23 -15.92
C LEU A 90 -9.74 6.76 -16.73
N ASN A 91 -10.21 7.60 -17.65
CA ASN A 91 -11.21 7.16 -18.60
C ASN A 91 -10.56 6.21 -19.64
N LYS A 92 -11.40 5.54 -20.42
CA LYS A 92 -10.93 4.51 -21.34
C LYS A 92 -9.89 5.01 -22.33
N LEU A 93 -10.09 6.22 -22.86
CA LEU A 93 -9.15 6.81 -23.83
C LEU A 93 -7.77 6.98 -23.20
N PHE A 94 -7.70 7.52 -21.99
CA PHE A 94 -6.43 7.71 -21.32
C PHE A 94 -5.81 6.40 -20.83
N GLN A 95 -6.63 5.42 -20.51
CA GLN A 95 -6.13 4.09 -20.18
C GLN A 95 -5.40 3.48 -21.37
N ASP A 96 -5.98 3.58 -22.57
CA ASP A 96 -5.35 3.07 -23.79
C ASP A 96 -4.06 3.81 -24.09
N TYR A 97 -4.04 5.12 -23.89
CA TYR A 97 -2.84 5.93 -24.07
C TYR A 97 -1.73 5.49 -23.11
N LEU A 98 -2.06 5.26 -21.86
CA LEU A 98 -1.08 4.82 -20.86
C LEU A 98 -0.45 3.49 -21.27
N ILE A 99 -1.26 2.55 -21.77
CA ILE A 99 -0.76 1.26 -22.21
C ILE A 99 0.22 1.43 -23.38
N ILE A 100 -0.11 2.29 -24.33
CA ILE A 100 0.78 2.58 -25.47
C ILE A 100 2.12 3.13 -24.97
N GLN A 101 2.08 4.09 -24.05
CA GLN A 101 3.29 4.68 -23.49
C GLN A 101 4.12 3.65 -22.72
N ALA A 102 3.47 2.78 -21.98
CA ALA A 102 4.17 1.73 -21.23
C ALA A 102 4.88 0.76 -22.18
N LYS A 103 4.26 0.40 -23.28
CA LYS A 103 4.87 -0.47 -24.30
C LYS A 103 6.10 0.20 -24.95
N GLU A 104 6.02 1.49 -25.23
CA GLU A 104 7.14 2.22 -25.79
C GLU A 104 8.30 2.29 -24.80
N LEU A 105 7.98 2.51 -23.54
CA LEU A 105 9.00 2.54 -22.49
C LEU A 105 9.71 1.19 -22.37
N LEU A 106 8.97 0.09 -22.49
CA LEU A 106 9.53 -1.25 -22.44
C LEU A 106 10.52 -1.47 -23.61
N LYS A 107 10.17 -1.00 -24.80
CA LYS A 107 11.06 -1.09 -25.96
C LYS A 107 12.37 -0.33 -25.73
N VAL A 108 12.29 0.86 -25.13
CA VAL A 108 13.48 1.65 -24.81
C VAL A 108 14.38 0.90 -23.85
N GLN A 109 13.79 0.29 -22.82
CA GLN A 109 14.55 -0.50 -21.85
C GLN A 109 15.26 -1.69 -22.53
N GLN A 110 14.57 -2.39 -23.41
CA GLN A 110 15.14 -3.55 -24.10
C GLN A 110 16.31 -3.19 -24.99
N LYS A 111 16.33 -1.97 -25.53
CA LYS A 111 17.46 -1.49 -26.36
C LYS A 111 18.67 -1.14 -25.53
N GLN A 112 18.52 -0.87 -24.25
CA GLN A 112 19.64 -0.51 -23.37
C GLN A 112 20.36 -1.73 -22.80
N ASP A 113 19.78 -2.89 -22.89
CA ASP A 113 20.38 -4.13 -22.37
C ASP A 113 21.34 -4.80 -23.39
#